data_81a01e47f4bbd69259b5e09a31fbd605
#
_entry.id   81a01e47f4bbd69259b5e09a31fbd605
#
_cell.length_a   1.000
_cell.length_b   1.000
_cell.length_c   1.000
_cell.angle_alpha   90.00
_cell.angle_beta   90.00
_cell.angle_gamma   90.00
#
_symmetry.space_group_name_H-M   'P 1'
#
loop_
_entity.id
_entity.type
_entity.pdbx_description
1 polymer ?
#
loop_
_entity_poly.entity_id
_entity_poly.type
_entity_poly.pdbx_seq_one_letter_code
_entity_poly.pdbx_strand_id
1 'polypeptide(L)'
;MIFRSFAAVNLELVEIQLKKRWASEYKWGRKQADIWDSQTNFIYTIADFDEVVARIYTEFNTHRKYEDLRNYALNRWYNFQSAMAVEHIFNLHSKVRRVKNDKDREKDFYIYGVAFDHKTSVFPSGFGKDVDYAVDNPRELAKWLYVNQSEQQRFHAKNRLFLVLHKKDGQHWKLKAELSWIKVLVDTYLDSYREL
;
A
#
# COMPACT_ATOMS: atom_id res chain seq x y z
N MET A 1 13.00 13.16 -6.56
CA MET A 1 12.94 13.50 -5.11
C MET A 1 11.48 13.72 -4.81
N ILE A 2 10.79 12.71 -4.23
CA ILE A 2 9.34 12.74 -4.03
C ILE A 2 9.11 13.41 -2.68
N PHE A 3 8.60 14.63 -2.71
CA PHE A 3 8.13 15.29 -1.50
C PHE A 3 6.82 14.61 -1.06
N ARG A 4 6.83 13.96 0.09
CA ARG A 4 5.62 13.60 0.83
C ARG A 4 5.01 14.91 1.40
N SER A 5 4.50 15.79 0.52
CA SER A 5 3.74 16.94 0.97
C SER A 5 2.38 16.44 1.46
N PHE A 6 2.24 16.32 2.76
CA PHE A 6 0.96 16.09 3.42
C PHE A 6 0.18 17.42 3.59
N ALA A 7 -0.07 18.10 2.49
CA ALA A 7 -1.25 18.95 2.41
C ALA A 7 -2.46 18.05 2.75
N ALA A 8 -3.48 18.57 3.41
CA ALA A 8 -4.61 17.79 3.90
C ALA A 8 -5.12 16.81 2.84
N VAL A 9 -4.79 15.51 3.00
CA VAL A 9 -5.20 14.45 2.06
C VAL A 9 -6.70 14.28 2.24
N ASN A 10 -7.46 14.58 1.19
CA ASN A 10 -8.88 14.25 1.18
C ASN A 10 -9.04 12.76 0.88
N LEU A 11 -9.22 11.95 1.93
CA LEU A 11 -9.34 10.49 1.83
C LEU A 11 -10.50 10.05 0.94
N GLU A 12 -11.62 10.78 0.95
CA GLU A 12 -12.78 10.47 0.12
C GLU A 12 -12.46 10.63 -1.38
N LEU A 13 -11.78 11.71 -1.75
CA LEU A 13 -11.33 11.91 -3.13
C LEU A 13 -10.33 10.83 -3.54
N VAL A 14 -9.38 10.48 -2.67
CA VAL A 14 -8.40 9.41 -2.96
C VAL A 14 -9.10 8.07 -3.14
N GLU A 15 -10.08 7.75 -2.30
CA GLU A 15 -10.88 6.53 -2.40
C GLU A 15 -11.61 6.45 -3.75
N ILE A 16 -12.27 7.55 -4.18
CA ILE A 16 -12.94 7.65 -5.48
C ILE A 16 -11.94 7.38 -6.63
N GLN A 17 -10.78 8.01 -6.60
CA GLN A 17 -9.76 7.83 -7.63
C GLN A 17 -9.23 6.39 -7.67
N LEU A 18 -8.96 5.79 -6.52
CA LEU A 18 -8.52 4.40 -6.43
C LEU A 18 -9.58 3.42 -6.97
N LYS A 19 -10.86 3.64 -6.67
CA LYS A 19 -11.96 2.77 -7.13
C LYS A 19 -12.12 2.77 -8.64
N LYS A 20 -11.72 3.81 -9.36
CA LYS A 20 -11.68 3.82 -10.84
C LYS A 20 -10.80 2.69 -11.40
N ARG A 21 -9.73 2.28 -10.68
CA ARG A 21 -8.86 1.16 -11.09
C ARG A 21 -9.59 -0.18 -11.17
N TRP A 22 -10.72 -0.36 -10.48
CA TRP A 22 -11.49 -1.60 -10.45
C TRP A 22 -12.12 -1.98 -11.79
N ALA A 23 -12.26 -1.02 -12.71
CA ALA A 23 -12.86 -1.23 -14.03
C ALA A 23 -12.00 -2.09 -14.97
N SER A 24 -10.74 -2.38 -14.62
CA SER A 24 -9.84 -3.16 -15.45
C SER A 24 -9.10 -4.23 -14.65
N GLU A 25 -8.61 -5.26 -15.33
CA GLU A 25 -7.92 -6.39 -14.74
C GLU A 25 -6.68 -5.93 -13.92
N TYR A 26 -6.51 -6.51 -12.73
CA TYR A 26 -5.34 -6.28 -11.89
C TYR A 26 -4.31 -7.40 -12.11
N LYS A 27 -3.44 -7.19 -13.09
CA LYS A 27 -2.42 -8.16 -13.47
C LYS A 27 -1.04 -7.51 -13.48
N TRP A 28 -0.10 -8.11 -12.78
CA TRP A 28 1.28 -7.59 -12.74
C TRP A 28 2.10 -8.00 -13.97
N GLY A 29 1.98 -9.24 -14.41
CA GLY A 29 2.66 -9.77 -15.59
C GLY A 29 4.18 -9.88 -15.50
N ARG A 30 4.81 -9.16 -14.56
CA ARG A 30 6.27 -9.16 -14.33
C ARG A 30 6.64 -8.73 -12.92
N LYS A 31 7.88 -9.02 -12.52
CA LYS A 31 8.45 -8.51 -11.26
C LYS A 31 8.83 -7.03 -11.41
N GLN A 32 8.78 -6.29 -10.30
CA GLN A 32 9.32 -4.94 -10.21
C GLN A 32 10.86 -4.95 -10.22
N ALA A 33 11.46 -3.76 -10.25
CA ALA A 33 12.89 -3.50 -10.31
C ALA A 33 13.52 -3.73 -11.70
N ASP A 34 12.87 -3.20 -12.74
CA ASP A 34 13.41 -3.17 -14.09
C ASP A 34 13.23 -1.79 -14.77
N ILE A 35 13.51 -1.75 -16.07
CA ILE A 35 13.44 -0.50 -16.85
C ILE A 35 12.05 0.15 -16.83
N TRP A 36 10.97 -0.64 -16.71
CA TRP A 36 9.62 -0.08 -16.63
C TRP A 36 9.39 0.71 -15.34
N ASP A 37 10.11 0.41 -14.26
CA ASP A 37 10.05 1.20 -13.04
C ASP A 37 10.52 2.64 -13.29
N SER A 38 11.67 2.81 -13.94
CA SER A 38 12.18 4.14 -14.25
C SER A 38 11.31 4.90 -15.25
N GLN A 39 10.81 4.21 -16.27
CA GLN A 39 9.95 4.79 -17.30
C GLN A 39 8.59 5.24 -16.76
N THR A 40 8.07 4.59 -15.71
CA THR A 40 6.75 4.90 -15.14
C THR A 40 6.80 5.65 -13.81
N ASN A 41 7.95 6.25 -13.44
CA ASN A 41 8.10 6.98 -12.16
C ASN A 41 7.22 8.23 -12.02
N PHE A 42 6.66 8.75 -13.10
CA PHE A 42 5.70 9.84 -13.05
C PHE A 42 4.43 9.50 -12.26
N ILE A 43 4.12 8.22 -12.08
CA ILE A 43 2.95 7.75 -11.29
C ILE A 43 2.98 8.24 -9.84
N TYR A 44 4.15 8.57 -9.33
CA TYR A 44 4.31 9.09 -7.96
C TYR A 44 3.91 10.55 -7.79
N THR A 45 3.74 11.28 -8.90
CA THR A 45 3.42 12.72 -8.89
C THR A 45 1.99 13.01 -9.33
N ILE A 46 1.26 12.01 -9.80
CA ILE A 46 -0.11 12.14 -10.33
C ILE A 46 -1.08 11.46 -9.36
N ALA A 47 -1.99 12.23 -8.77
CA ALA A 47 -3.01 11.71 -7.85
C ALA A 47 -4.31 11.31 -8.56
N ASP A 48 -4.66 11.97 -9.68
CA ASP A 48 -5.88 11.71 -10.44
C ASP A 48 -5.71 10.49 -11.35
N PHE A 49 -6.72 9.60 -11.35
CA PHE A 49 -6.68 8.36 -12.13
C PHE A 49 -6.76 8.62 -13.63
N ASP A 50 -7.59 9.56 -14.06
CA ASP A 50 -7.76 9.82 -15.49
C ASP A 50 -6.53 10.52 -16.06
N GLU A 51 -5.89 11.38 -15.26
CA GLU A 51 -4.61 12.01 -15.61
C GLU A 51 -3.49 10.97 -15.76
N VAL A 52 -3.35 10.03 -14.83
CA VAL A 52 -2.33 8.99 -14.96
C VAL A 52 -2.59 8.07 -16.16
N VAL A 53 -3.85 7.75 -16.46
CA VAL A 53 -4.22 6.98 -17.66
C VAL A 53 -3.82 7.75 -18.93
N ALA A 54 -4.16 9.03 -19.01
CA ALA A 54 -3.80 9.89 -20.15
C ALA A 54 -2.27 9.99 -20.32
N ARG A 55 -1.53 10.13 -19.22
CA ARG A 55 -0.06 10.19 -19.26
C ARG A 55 0.55 8.88 -19.77
N ILE A 56 0.06 7.73 -19.29
CA ILE A 56 0.50 6.41 -19.79
C ILE A 56 0.23 6.27 -21.29
N TYR A 57 -0.93 6.71 -21.75
CA TYR A 57 -1.26 6.67 -23.17
C TYR A 57 -0.31 7.55 -23.97
N THR A 58 -0.11 8.79 -23.58
CA THR A 58 0.79 9.72 -24.28
C THR A 58 2.21 9.18 -24.41
N GLU A 59 2.74 8.57 -23.34
CA GLU A 59 4.12 8.09 -23.32
C GLU A 59 4.32 6.76 -24.06
N PHE A 60 3.28 5.88 -24.10
CA PHE A 60 3.50 4.47 -24.45
C PHE A 60 2.51 3.89 -25.47
N ASN A 61 1.59 4.67 -26.08
CA ASN A 61 0.57 4.12 -27.00
C ASN A 61 1.15 3.34 -28.19
N THR A 62 2.39 3.63 -28.60
CA THR A 62 3.09 2.90 -29.67
C THR A 62 3.97 1.75 -29.18
N HIS A 63 4.05 1.54 -27.86
CA HIS A 63 4.89 0.49 -27.31
C HIS A 63 4.33 -0.90 -27.62
N ARG A 64 5.17 -1.83 -28.13
CA ARG A 64 4.75 -3.19 -28.53
C ARG A 64 3.96 -3.94 -27.45
N LYS A 65 4.26 -3.69 -26.17
CA LYS A 65 3.61 -4.30 -24.99
C LYS A 65 2.79 -3.27 -24.22
N TYR A 66 2.06 -2.41 -24.91
CA TYR A 66 1.33 -1.30 -24.31
C TYR A 66 0.41 -1.74 -23.17
N GLU A 67 -0.43 -2.77 -23.38
CA GLU A 67 -1.38 -3.22 -22.37
C GLU A 67 -0.68 -3.76 -21.10
N ASP A 68 0.42 -4.51 -21.25
CA ASP A 68 1.19 -4.99 -20.12
C ASP A 68 1.83 -3.82 -19.34
N LEU A 69 2.40 -2.86 -20.05
CA LEU A 69 3.03 -1.69 -19.46
C LEU A 69 1.99 -0.79 -18.78
N ARG A 70 0.84 -0.60 -19.42
CA ARG A 70 -0.30 0.14 -18.87
C ARG A 70 -0.77 -0.49 -17.55
N ASN A 71 -1.02 -1.80 -17.54
CA ASN A 71 -1.42 -2.52 -16.33
C ASN A 71 -0.34 -2.41 -15.23
N TYR A 72 0.91 -2.55 -15.59
CA TYR A 72 2.04 -2.41 -14.68
C TYR A 72 2.09 -1.02 -14.03
N ALA A 73 2.04 0.04 -14.83
CA ALA A 73 2.07 1.42 -14.34
C ALA A 73 0.87 1.73 -13.44
N LEU A 74 -0.34 1.32 -13.85
CA LEU A 74 -1.56 1.51 -13.06
C LEU A 74 -1.53 0.73 -11.73
N ASN A 75 -0.94 -0.47 -11.71
CA ASN A 75 -0.79 -1.23 -10.46
C ASN A 75 0.22 -0.58 -9.52
N ARG A 76 1.33 -0.04 -10.04
CA ARG A 76 2.28 0.76 -9.25
C ARG A 76 1.61 2.01 -8.67
N TRP A 77 0.89 2.76 -9.51
CA TRP A 77 0.13 3.94 -9.08
C TRP A 77 -0.86 3.59 -7.96
N TYR A 78 -1.68 2.57 -8.18
CA TYR A 78 -2.68 2.12 -7.22
C TYR A 78 -2.07 1.72 -5.87
N ASN A 79 -0.99 0.92 -5.89
CA ASN A 79 -0.31 0.52 -4.67
C ASN A 79 0.35 1.69 -3.95
N PHE A 80 0.92 2.64 -4.70
CA PHE A 80 1.52 3.82 -4.11
C PHE A 80 0.47 4.72 -3.45
N GLN A 81 -0.59 5.09 -4.17
CA GLN A 81 -1.64 5.97 -3.65
C GLN A 81 -2.36 5.33 -2.45
N SER A 82 -2.67 4.04 -2.52
CA SER A 82 -3.31 3.35 -1.39
C SER A 82 -2.39 3.26 -0.16
N ALA A 83 -1.10 2.99 -0.34
CA ALA A 83 -0.15 2.94 0.77
C ALA A 83 0.01 4.31 1.46
N MET A 84 0.10 5.38 0.68
CA MET A 84 0.15 6.76 1.20
C MET A 84 -1.12 7.13 1.96
N ALA A 85 -2.29 6.74 1.44
CA ALA A 85 -3.56 7.00 2.11
C ALA A 85 -3.68 6.24 3.44
N VAL A 86 -3.26 4.97 3.49
CA VAL A 86 -3.28 4.19 4.74
C VAL A 86 -2.29 4.75 5.76
N GLU A 87 -1.08 5.15 5.35
CA GLU A 87 -0.13 5.84 6.24
C GLU A 87 -0.74 7.13 6.80
N HIS A 88 -1.45 7.90 5.94
CA HIS A 88 -2.15 9.09 6.39
C HIS A 88 -3.25 8.77 7.41
N ILE A 89 -4.05 7.71 7.20
CA ILE A 89 -5.08 7.26 8.15
C ILE A 89 -4.47 7.00 9.53
N PHE A 90 -3.35 6.28 9.62
CA PHE A 90 -2.65 6.08 10.90
C PHE A 90 -2.25 7.42 11.54
N ASN A 91 -1.72 8.35 10.75
CA ASN A 91 -1.24 9.64 11.23
C ASN A 91 -2.36 10.61 11.67
N LEU A 92 -3.63 10.33 11.37
CA LEU A 92 -4.78 11.09 11.87
C LEU A 92 -5.13 10.73 13.32
N HIS A 93 -4.72 9.57 13.81
CA HIS A 93 -5.08 9.10 15.15
C HIS A 93 -4.20 9.73 16.24
N SER A 94 -4.81 10.15 17.36
CA SER A 94 -4.14 10.88 18.45
C SER A 94 -2.98 10.11 19.13
N LYS A 95 -3.04 8.77 19.13
CA LYS A 95 -2.00 7.89 19.68
C LYS A 95 -0.79 7.70 18.74
N VAL A 96 -0.89 8.22 17.52
CA VAL A 96 0.15 8.10 16.49
C VAL A 96 0.89 9.42 16.32
N ARG A 97 2.20 9.34 16.32
CA ARG A 97 3.07 10.48 16.05
C ARG A 97 3.83 10.26 14.76
N ARG A 98 3.62 11.14 13.80
CA ARG A 98 4.31 11.14 12.51
C ARG A 98 5.83 11.25 12.66
N VAL A 99 6.57 10.61 11.74
CA VAL A 99 8.01 10.84 11.58
C VAL A 99 8.24 12.25 11.01
N LYS A 100 9.15 13.01 11.61
CA LYS A 100 9.47 14.39 11.19
C LYS A 100 10.29 14.44 9.89
N ASN A 101 11.07 13.40 9.63
CA ASN A 101 11.92 13.31 8.44
C ASN A 101 11.21 12.53 7.33
N ASP A 102 10.64 13.21 6.36
CA ASP A 102 9.94 12.59 5.21
C ASP A 102 10.87 11.74 4.31
N LYS A 103 12.17 11.79 4.53
CA LYS A 103 13.17 10.95 3.85
C LYS A 103 13.54 9.68 4.65
N ASP A 104 12.97 9.52 5.84
CA ASP A 104 13.18 8.32 6.63
C ASP A 104 12.62 7.10 5.87
N ARG A 105 13.45 6.08 5.69
CA ARG A 105 13.08 4.84 4.98
C ARG A 105 12.94 3.66 5.91
N GLU A 106 13.14 3.89 7.21
CA GLU A 106 13.16 2.82 8.21
C GLU A 106 11.87 2.77 9.03
N LYS A 107 11.15 3.90 9.08
CA LYS A 107 9.91 4.03 9.85
C LYS A 107 8.95 5.03 9.22
N ASP A 108 7.67 4.79 9.37
CA ASP A 108 6.59 5.63 8.86
C ASP A 108 5.97 6.49 9.97
N PHE A 109 5.82 5.92 11.18
CA PHE A 109 5.24 6.61 12.34
C PHE A 109 5.65 5.95 13.66
N TYR A 110 5.22 6.57 14.77
CA TYR A 110 5.35 6.04 16.12
C TYR A 110 3.98 5.82 16.73
N ILE A 111 3.77 4.67 17.40
CA ILE A 111 2.63 4.38 18.26
C ILE A 111 3.16 4.29 19.69
N TYR A 112 2.67 5.13 20.61
CA TYR A 112 3.19 5.24 21.98
C TYR A 112 4.72 5.33 22.06
N GLY A 113 5.34 6.10 21.16
CA GLY A 113 6.79 6.27 21.10
C GLY A 113 7.58 5.14 20.44
N VAL A 114 6.97 4.00 20.16
CA VAL A 114 7.59 2.89 19.44
C VAL A 114 7.50 3.14 17.92
N ALA A 115 8.63 3.06 17.23
CA ALA A 115 8.72 3.28 15.79
C ALA A 115 8.23 2.06 15.00
N PHE A 116 7.45 2.29 13.95
CA PHE A 116 6.94 1.23 13.04
C PHE A 116 7.21 1.57 11.58
N ASP A 117 7.61 0.54 10.80
CA ASP A 117 7.52 0.46 9.34
C ASP A 117 6.19 -0.23 9.00
N HIS A 118 5.30 0.47 8.31
CA HIS A 118 3.97 -0.01 7.98
C HIS A 118 3.94 -0.63 6.59
N LYS A 119 3.20 -1.73 6.44
CA LYS A 119 3.00 -2.37 5.16
C LYS A 119 1.57 -2.86 4.98
N THR A 120 0.85 -2.28 4.01
CA THR A 120 -0.43 -2.80 3.55
C THR A 120 -0.19 -3.92 2.54
N SER A 121 -0.67 -5.10 2.85
CA SER A 121 -0.54 -6.30 2.02
C SER A 121 -1.89 -6.95 1.76
N VAL A 122 -1.99 -7.70 0.67
CA VAL A 122 -3.08 -8.66 0.50
C VAL A 122 -2.71 -9.96 1.19
N PHE A 123 -3.72 -10.76 1.56
CA PHE A 123 -3.49 -12.07 2.17
C PHE A 123 -2.64 -12.94 1.23
N PRO A 124 -1.49 -13.46 1.70
CA PRO A 124 -0.52 -14.09 0.82
C PRO A 124 -0.92 -15.52 0.46
N SER A 125 -1.07 -15.81 -0.83
CA SER A 125 -1.37 -17.16 -1.32
C SER A 125 -0.30 -18.20 -0.97
N GLY A 126 0.96 -17.76 -0.81
CA GLY A 126 2.08 -18.63 -0.44
C GLY A 126 2.15 -18.98 1.05
N PHE A 127 1.28 -18.45 1.91
CA PHE A 127 1.28 -18.77 3.34
C PHE A 127 0.90 -20.24 3.62
N GLY A 128 0.13 -20.85 2.71
CA GLY A 128 -0.22 -22.28 2.78
C GLY A 128 -1.26 -22.64 3.85
N LYS A 129 -1.85 -21.64 4.49
CA LYS A 129 -2.97 -21.74 5.43
C LYS A 129 -4.04 -20.74 5.05
N ASP A 130 -5.28 -20.95 5.52
CA ASP A 130 -6.39 -20.03 5.26
C ASP A 130 -6.36 -18.81 6.18
N VAL A 131 -7.33 -17.91 5.97
CA VAL A 131 -7.44 -16.68 6.75
C VAL A 131 -7.87 -16.94 8.18
N ASP A 132 -8.73 -17.93 8.42
CA ASP A 132 -9.22 -18.25 9.75
C ASP A 132 -8.06 -18.74 10.62
N TYR A 133 -7.23 -19.64 10.09
CA TYR A 133 -5.98 -20.03 10.76
C TYR A 133 -5.08 -18.83 11.06
N ALA A 134 -4.93 -17.90 10.11
CA ALA A 134 -4.07 -16.74 10.32
C ALA A 134 -4.61 -15.76 11.37
N VAL A 135 -5.93 -15.65 11.51
CA VAL A 135 -6.57 -14.84 12.58
C VAL A 135 -6.28 -15.44 13.95
N ASP A 136 -6.36 -16.78 14.08
CA ASP A 136 -6.06 -17.48 15.33
C ASP A 136 -4.55 -17.54 15.63
N ASN A 137 -3.70 -17.43 14.60
CA ASN A 137 -2.25 -17.53 14.69
C ASN A 137 -1.53 -16.32 14.05
N PRO A 138 -1.80 -15.07 14.47
CA PRO A 138 -1.31 -13.86 13.78
C PRO A 138 0.22 -13.73 13.80
N ARG A 139 0.89 -14.31 14.81
CA ARG A 139 2.36 -14.32 14.90
C ARG A 139 3.00 -15.17 13.81
N GLU A 140 2.35 -16.26 13.40
CA GLU A 140 2.86 -17.11 12.31
C GLU A 140 2.76 -16.40 10.96
N LEU A 141 1.61 -15.75 10.70
CA LEU A 141 1.47 -14.93 9.51
C LEU A 141 2.49 -13.78 9.48
N ALA A 142 2.67 -13.08 10.60
CA ALA A 142 3.66 -12.01 10.70
C ALA A 142 5.08 -12.51 10.40
N LYS A 143 5.49 -13.63 10.98
CA LYS A 143 6.79 -14.28 10.69
C LYS A 143 6.95 -14.59 9.21
N TRP A 144 5.92 -15.18 8.60
CA TRP A 144 5.94 -15.51 7.18
C TRP A 144 6.10 -14.26 6.31
N LEU A 145 5.37 -13.19 6.63
CA LEU A 145 5.45 -11.91 5.93
C LEU A 145 6.84 -11.26 6.06
N TYR A 146 7.44 -11.33 7.24
CA TYR A 146 8.82 -10.86 7.44
C TYR A 146 9.83 -11.57 6.54
N VAL A 147 9.72 -12.88 6.42
CA VAL A 147 10.64 -13.70 5.63
C VAL A 147 10.41 -13.53 4.12
N ASN A 148 9.15 -13.50 3.68
CA ASN A 148 8.81 -13.64 2.27
C ASN A 148 8.49 -12.32 1.56
N GLN A 149 8.19 -11.23 2.29
CA GLN A 149 7.89 -9.93 1.69
C GLN A 149 9.02 -8.90 1.84
N SER A 150 10.16 -9.29 2.39
CA SER A 150 11.32 -8.43 2.59
C SER A 150 12.31 -8.59 1.44
N GLU A 151 11.93 -8.20 0.21
CA GLU A 151 12.79 -8.33 -0.99
C GLU A 151 14.15 -7.62 -0.86
N GLN A 152 14.30 -6.67 0.06
CA GLN A 152 15.55 -5.99 0.33
C GLN A 152 16.23 -6.46 1.62
N GLN A 153 15.85 -7.63 2.14
CA GLN A 153 16.43 -8.20 3.37
C GLN A 153 16.61 -7.15 4.50
N ARG A 154 15.62 -6.27 4.66
CA ARG A 154 15.64 -5.25 5.73
C ARG A 154 15.37 -5.90 7.08
N PHE A 155 16.23 -6.86 7.47
CA PHE A 155 16.17 -7.54 8.77
C PHE A 155 16.38 -6.61 9.96
N HIS A 156 16.78 -5.36 9.72
CA HIS A 156 16.98 -4.34 10.75
C HIS A 156 15.72 -3.53 11.07
N ALA A 157 14.65 -3.62 10.30
CA ALA A 157 13.38 -3.01 10.63
C ALA A 157 12.70 -3.80 11.75
N LYS A 158 13.00 -3.43 13.01
CA LYS A 158 12.65 -4.20 14.21
C LYS A 158 11.14 -4.28 14.47
N ASN A 159 10.36 -3.29 14.02
CA ASN A 159 8.92 -3.23 14.27
C ASN A 159 8.20 -2.98 12.95
N ARG A 160 7.62 -4.02 12.37
CA ARG A 160 6.73 -3.91 11.23
C ARG A 160 5.29 -4.08 11.66
N LEU A 161 4.46 -3.17 11.19
CA LEU A 161 3.01 -3.27 11.31
C LEU A 161 2.44 -3.68 9.95
N PHE A 162 1.87 -4.88 9.89
CA PHE A 162 1.22 -5.39 8.68
C PHE A 162 -0.28 -5.17 8.76
N LEU A 163 -0.84 -4.45 7.78
CA LEU A 163 -2.27 -4.44 7.49
C LEU A 163 -2.52 -5.47 6.39
N VAL A 164 -3.12 -6.61 6.73
CA VAL A 164 -3.37 -7.70 5.77
C VAL A 164 -4.84 -7.72 5.37
N LEU A 165 -5.10 -7.59 4.08
CA LEU A 165 -6.44 -7.49 3.51
C LEU A 165 -6.85 -8.81 2.86
N HIS A 166 -8.01 -9.35 3.26
CA HIS A 166 -8.58 -10.57 2.72
C HIS A 166 -10.03 -10.37 2.28
N LYS A 167 -10.38 -10.90 1.11
CA LYS A 167 -11.74 -10.91 0.56
C LYS A 167 -12.07 -12.30 0.04
N LYS A 168 -13.25 -12.86 0.39
CA LYS A 168 -13.64 -14.24 0.07
C LYS A 168 -13.63 -14.56 -1.43
N ASP A 169 -13.89 -13.58 -2.29
CA ASP A 169 -13.90 -13.72 -3.76
C ASP A 169 -12.51 -13.65 -4.42
N GLY A 170 -11.43 -13.59 -3.61
CA GLY A 170 -10.06 -13.49 -4.08
C GLY A 170 -9.63 -12.09 -4.56
N GLN A 171 -10.55 -11.13 -4.65
CA GLN A 171 -10.22 -9.77 -5.08
C GLN A 171 -9.68 -8.89 -3.93
N HIS A 172 -8.76 -9.44 -3.16
CA HIS A 172 -8.18 -8.79 -1.97
C HIS A 172 -7.62 -7.39 -2.27
N TRP A 173 -7.05 -7.20 -3.46
CA TRP A 173 -6.44 -5.95 -3.87
C TRP A 173 -7.43 -4.78 -3.88
N LYS A 174 -8.71 -5.02 -4.16
CA LYS A 174 -9.75 -3.99 -4.16
C LYS A 174 -9.94 -3.36 -2.78
N LEU A 175 -9.73 -4.12 -1.71
CA LEU A 175 -9.85 -3.61 -0.35
C LEU A 175 -8.86 -2.48 -0.03
N LYS A 176 -7.76 -2.37 -0.78
CA LYS A 176 -6.82 -1.24 -0.64
C LYS A 176 -7.43 0.12 -0.97
N ALA A 177 -8.55 0.14 -1.71
CA ALA A 177 -9.29 1.35 -2.04
C ALA A 177 -10.47 1.61 -1.10
N GLU A 178 -10.79 0.74 -0.16
CA GLU A 178 -11.84 0.94 0.82
C GLU A 178 -11.32 1.75 2.02
N LEU A 179 -10.88 2.99 1.75
CA LEU A 179 -10.16 3.80 2.75
C LEU A 179 -11.04 4.17 3.95
N SER A 180 -12.31 4.45 3.73
CA SER A 180 -13.28 4.75 4.78
C SER A 180 -13.45 3.56 5.73
N TRP A 181 -13.52 2.35 5.19
CA TRP A 181 -13.57 1.11 5.99
C TRP A 181 -12.24 0.83 6.70
N ILE A 182 -11.11 1.01 6.00
CA ILE A 182 -9.76 0.86 6.61
C ILE A 182 -9.60 1.83 7.78
N LYS A 183 -10.10 3.07 7.65
CA LYS A 183 -10.03 4.04 8.73
C LYS A 183 -10.71 3.55 10.00
N VAL A 184 -11.93 3.00 9.87
CA VAL A 184 -12.65 2.44 11.03
C VAL A 184 -11.87 1.31 11.68
N LEU A 185 -11.25 0.41 10.88
CA LEU A 185 -10.44 -0.69 11.40
C LEU A 185 -9.20 -0.18 12.13
N VAL A 186 -8.49 0.80 11.56
CA VAL A 186 -7.29 1.40 12.16
C VAL A 186 -7.63 2.10 13.46
N ASP A 187 -8.69 2.91 13.49
CA ASP A 187 -9.14 3.60 14.69
C ASP A 187 -9.50 2.59 15.79
N THR A 188 -10.28 1.54 15.47
CA THR A 188 -10.65 0.48 16.42
C THR A 188 -9.43 -0.24 16.97
N TYR A 189 -8.47 -0.58 16.10
CA TYR A 189 -7.22 -1.22 16.51
C TYR A 189 -6.42 -0.33 17.45
N LEU A 190 -6.20 0.93 17.10
CA LEU A 190 -5.43 1.87 17.90
C LEU A 190 -6.12 2.19 19.23
N ASP A 191 -7.45 2.27 19.26
CA ASP A 191 -8.21 2.47 20.50
C ASP A 191 -8.07 1.29 21.46
N SER A 192 -8.02 0.06 20.92
CA SER A 192 -7.81 -1.16 21.71
C SER A 192 -6.35 -1.37 22.12
N TYR A 193 -5.39 -0.70 21.45
CA TYR A 193 -3.96 -0.83 21.75
C TYR A 193 -3.65 -0.19 23.10
N ARG A 194 -3.13 -1.00 24.03
CA ARG A 194 -2.70 -0.54 25.36
C ARG A 194 -1.19 -0.44 25.39
N GLU A 195 -0.71 0.60 26.05
CA GLU A 195 0.70 0.72 26.39
C GLU A 195 1.09 -0.46 27.33
N LEU A 196 2.14 -1.20 26.95
CA LEU A 196 2.66 -2.34 27.73
C LEU A 196 3.54 -1.83 28.85
#